data_9fbbc680aceda0511011bfa158464c94
#
_entry.id   9fbbc680aceda0511011bfa158464c94
#
_cell.length_a   1.000
_cell.length_b   1.000
_cell.length_c   1.000
_cell.angle_alpha   90.00
_cell.angle_beta   90.00
_cell.angle_gamma   90.00
#
_symmetry.space_group_name_H-M   'P 1'
#
loop_
_entity.id
_entity.type
_entity.pdbx_description
1 polymer ?
#
loop_
_entity_poly.entity_id
_entity_poly.type
_entity_poly.pdbx_seq_one_letter_code
_entity_poly.pdbx_strand_id
1 'polypeptide(L)'
;MNIQALLSEKVSQALIAAGAPADCEPQVRQSAKVQFGDYQANGVMAVAKKLGMPPRQVAEQVLTHLDLSGIASKVEIAGPGFINIFLEPAFLAAQVDQALASDRLGVSRPAPQTVVVDYSAPNVAKEMHVGHLRSTIIGDASVRTLEFLGHKVIRANHVGDWGTQFGMLIAFLELKQQENAGEMALADLEEFYRAAKTHYDADAAFAERARNYVVKLQSGDEYCREMWRKLVDITMTQNQITYERLNVTLTRKDVMGESLYNPMLPGIVADLKDKGLALESEGATVVFLDEYKNKEGEPMGVIIQKKDGGYLYTTTDIACAKYRYETLHADRVLYYIDSRQHQHLMQAWTIVRKAGYVPESVPLEHHMFGMMLGKDGKPFKTRAGGTVKLADLLDEALERARRLVAEKNPDMPADELEKLANAVGIGAVKYADLSKSRTTDYIFDWDNMLAFEGNTAPYMQYAYTRVLSVFRKAGLDESTLSDAPVILTEDREVQLAARLIQFEETLTVVAREGTPHVMCTYLYDLAGLFSGFYEHCPILSAENETTRQSRLKLALLTAKTLKLGLDTLGIETVERM
;
A
#
# COMPACT_ATOMS: atom_id res chain seq x y z
N MET A 1 20.93 6.45 2.32
CA MET A 1 20.96 7.10 3.65
C MET A 1 19.69 7.90 3.85
N ASN A 2 19.11 7.86 5.05
CA ASN A 2 17.95 8.66 5.43
C ASN A 2 18.43 9.99 6.04
N ILE A 3 18.39 11.06 5.24
CA ILE A 3 18.91 12.37 5.65
C ILE A 3 18.06 12.98 6.75
N GLN A 4 16.75 12.83 6.68
CA GLN A 4 15.84 13.33 7.71
C GLN A 4 16.15 12.69 9.07
N ALA A 5 16.41 11.39 9.11
CA ALA A 5 16.78 10.68 10.33
C ALA A 5 18.14 11.15 10.87
N LEU A 6 19.12 11.37 10.00
CA LEU A 6 20.42 11.90 10.38
C LEU A 6 20.30 13.29 11.02
N LEU A 7 19.53 14.18 10.40
CA LEU A 7 19.30 15.52 10.92
C LEU A 7 18.48 15.50 12.22
N SER A 8 17.50 14.62 12.31
CA SER A 8 16.69 14.45 13.53
C SER A 8 17.56 14.05 14.72
N GLU A 9 18.49 13.13 14.54
CA GLU A 9 19.43 12.71 15.58
C GLU A 9 20.31 13.88 16.02
N LYS A 10 20.90 14.62 15.07
CA LYS A 10 21.77 15.77 15.36
C LYS A 10 21.01 16.89 16.08
N VAL A 11 19.82 17.22 15.62
CA VAL A 11 19.00 18.28 16.25
C VAL A 11 18.53 17.85 17.63
N SER A 12 18.13 16.59 17.81
CA SER A 12 17.72 16.05 19.11
C SER A 12 18.86 16.16 20.13
N GLN A 13 20.09 15.78 19.76
CA GLN A 13 21.27 15.90 20.61
C GLN A 13 21.54 17.37 20.99
N ALA A 14 21.41 18.28 20.04
CA ALA A 14 21.59 19.71 20.28
C ALA A 14 20.51 20.29 21.20
N LEU A 15 19.26 19.86 21.05
CA LEU A 15 18.15 20.24 21.95
C LEU A 15 18.43 19.77 23.38
N ILE A 16 18.84 18.54 23.57
CA ILE A 16 19.16 17.96 24.88
C ILE A 16 20.33 18.74 25.52
N ALA A 17 21.38 19.05 24.73
CA ALA A 17 22.51 19.85 25.22
C ALA A 17 22.11 21.27 25.63
N ALA A 18 21.05 21.80 25.02
CA ALA A 18 20.49 23.12 25.39
C ALA A 18 19.49 23.06 26.55
N GLY A 19 19.30 21.88 27.15
CA GLY A 19 18.45 21.72 28.34
C GLY A 19 17.11 21.03 28.09
N ALA A 20 16.84 20.53 26.89
CA ALA A 20 15.60 19.83 26.59
C ALA A 20 15.53 18.47 27.27
N PRO A 21 14.31 17.96 27.58
CA PRO A 21 14.14 16.61 28.08
C PRO A 21 14.64 15.57 27.06
N ALA A 22 15.06 14.40 27.54
CA ALA A 22 15.58 13.31 26.71
C ALA A 22 14.55 12.78 25.70
N ASP A 23 13.25 12.96 25.95
CA ASP A 23 12.16 12.55 25.07
C ASP A 23 11.68 13.66 24.12
N CYS A 24 12.43 14.76 24.00
CA CYS A 24 12.07 15.85 23.11
C CYS A 24 12.06 15.41 21.64
N GLU A 25 11.12 15.95 20.86
CA GLU A 25 11.01 15.69 19.45
C GLU A 25 11.62 16.84 18.63
N PRO A 26 12.60 16.56 17.75
CA PRO A 26 13.24 17.59 16.94
C PRO A 26 12.33 18.16 15.85
N GLN A 27 11.32 17.40 15.41
CA GLN A 27 10.36 17.76 14.35
C GLN A 27 11.06 18.28 13.10
N VAL A 28 12.00 17.51 12.58
CA VAL A 28 12.68 17.80 11.31
C VAL A 28 11.78 17.38 10.15
N ARG A 29 11.51 18.32 9.25
CA ARG A 29 10.65 18.14 8.09
C ARG A 29 11.34 18.66 6.83
N GLN A 30 10.97 18.11 5.69
CA GLN A 30 11.34 18.67 4.40
C GLN A 30 10.70 20.07 4.30
N SER A 31 11.47 21.06 3.84
CA SER A 31 11.00 22.43 3.71
C SER A 31 9.96 22.54 2.60
N ALA A 32 8.91 23.33 2.85
CA ALA A 32 7.86 23.58 1.89
C ALA A 32 8.31 24.51 0.76
N LYS A 33 9.31 25.36 1.01
CA LYS A 33 9.81 26.36 0.05
C LYS A 33 11.33 26.39 0.05
N VAL A 34 11.93 26.60 -1.11
CA VAL A 34 13.39 26.64 -1.31
C VAL A 34 14.08 27.69 -0.42
N GLN A 35 13.41 28.82 -0.17
CA GLN A 35 13.97 29.90 0.66
C GLN A 35 14.17 29.50 2.12
N PHE A 36 13.51 28.42 2.57
CA PHE A 36 13.67 27.90 3.94
C PHE A 36 14.67 26.72 4.00
N GLY A 37 15.42 26.51 2.94
CA GLY A 37 16.40 25.46 2.85
C GLY A 37 15.80 24.12 2.43
N ASP A 38 16.54 23.04 2.73
CA ASP A 38 16.13 21.67 2.39
C ASP A 38 15.28 21.04 3.49
N TYR A 39 15.57 21.38 4.74
CA TYR A 39 14.86 20.88 5.93
C TYR A 39 14.63 21.99 6.92
N GLN A 40 13.58 21.82 7.73
CA GLN A 40 13.26 22.74 8.82
C GLN A 40 13.03 21.94 10.10
N ALA A 41 13.69 22.35 11.19
CA ALA A 41 13.48 21.77 12.52
C ALA A 41 12.56 22.67 13.32
N ASN A 42 11.42 22.14 13.75
CA ASN A 42 10.34 22.90 14.41
C ASN A 42 10.12 22.50 15.89
N GLY A 43 11.04 21.71 16.47
CA GLY A 43 10.90 21.22 17.84
C GLY A 43 11.20 22.24 18.94
N VAL A 44 11.81 23.36 18.59
CA VAL A 44 12.25 24.39 19.57
C VAL A 44 11.08 24.98 20.36
N MET A 45 9.93 25.21 19.72
CA MET A 45 8.80 25.87 20.36
C MET A 45 8.25 25.07 21.56
N ALA A 46 8.11 23.76 21.40
CA ALA A 46 7.64 22.87 22.46
C ALA A 46 8.65 22.82 23.62
N VAL A 47 9.94 22.79 23.32
CA VAL A 47 11.02 22.79 24.30
C VAL A 47 11.06 24.13 25.05
N ALA A 48 10.94 25.24 24.34
CA ALA A 48 10.94 26.59 24.93
C ALA A 48 9.81 26.74 25.95
N LYS A 49 8.62 26.22 25.63
CA LYS A 49 7.46 26.23 26.52
C LYS A 49 7.76 25.48 27.82
N LYS A 50 8.40 24.32 27.74
CA LYS A 50 8.78 23.53 28.93
C LYS A 50 9.85 24.18 29.76
N LEU A 51 10.79 24.91 29.13
CA LEU A 51 11.87 25.61 29.82
C LEU A 51 11.48 27.01 30.31
N GLY A 52 10.31 27.52 29.93
CA GLY A 52 9.87 28.87 30.27
C GLY A 52 10.75 29.96 29.65
N MET A 53 11.32 29.71 28.47
CA MET A 53 12.22 30.62 27.76
C MET A 53 11.62 31.06 26.42
N PRO A 54 12.01 32.23 25.88
CA PRO A 54 11.61 32.64 24.56
C PRO A 54 12.14 31.65 23.50
N PRO A 55 11.30 31.23 22.50
CA PRO A 55 11.72 30.24 21.50
C PRO A 55 13.00 30.62 20.73
N ARG A 56 13.16 31.88 20.32
CA ARG A 56 14.37 32.31 19.61
C ARG A 56 15.63 32.17 20.45
N GLN A 57 15.54 32.41 21.74
CA GLN A 57 16.67 32.26 22.67
C GLN A 57 17.07 30.77 22.77
N VAL A 58 16.08 29.87 22.85
CA VAL A 58 16.33 28.42 22.85
C VAL A 58 16.95 28.00 21.52
N ALA A 59 16.43 28.51 20.40
CA ALA A 59 16.99 28.24 19.07
C ALA A 59 18.43 28.66 18.96
N GLU A 60 18.80 29.84 19.49
CA GLU A 60 20.18 30.32 19.51
C GLU A 60 21.09 29.39 20.32
N GLN A 61 20.63 28.90 21.46
CA GLN A 61 21.37 27.94 22.28
C GLN A 61 21.52 26.59 21.55
N VAL A 62 20.47 26.11 20.87
CA VAL A 62 20.51 24.89 20.08
C VAL A 62 21.57 25.01 18.99
N LEU A 63 21.65 26.13 18.29
CA LEU A 63 22.65 26.35 17.23
C LEU A 63 24.09 26.27 17.76
N THR A 64 24.34 26.66 18.99
CA THR A 64 25.70 26.57 19.58
C THR A 64 26.14 25.11 19.77
N HIS A 65 25.19 24.18 19.89
CA HIS A 65 25.45 22.75 20.09
C HIS A 65 25.23 21.92 18.82
N LEU A 66 24.69 22.53 17.75
CA LEU A 66 24.37 21.83 16.52
C LEU A 66 25.57 21.85 15.56
N ASP A 67 26.23 20.71 15.43
CA ASP A 67 27.34 20.56 14.51
C ASP A 67 26.90 19.80 13.25
N LEU A 68 26.72 20.54 12.17
CA LEU A 68 26.39 20.01 10.85
C LEU A 68 27.53 20.23 9.85
N SER A 69 28.78 20.31 10.35
CA SER A 69 29.97 20.46 9.50
C SER A 69 30.04 19.33 8.45
N GLY A 70 30.24 19.70 7.19
CA GLY A 70 30.28 18.75 6.09
C GLY A 70 28.90 18.26 5.62
N ILE A 71 27.82 18.67 6.29
CA ILE A 71 26.43 18.30 5.95
C ILE A 71 25.66 19.52 5.45
N ALA A 72 25.68 20.62 6.24
CA ALA A 72 24.98 21.84 5.91
C ALA A 72 25.96 22.96 5.56
N SER A 73 25.62 23.75 4.54
CA SER A 73 26.37 24.97 4.20
C SER A 73 25.92 26.15 5.06
N LYS A 74 24.66 26.09 5.54
CA LYS A 74 24.06 27.19 6.29
C LYS A 74 22.95 26.63 7.19
N VAL A 75 22.88 27.18 8.40
CA VAL A 75 21.78 26.93 9.36
C VAL A 75 21.36 28.29 9.88
N GLU A 76 20.06 28.60 9.84
CA GLU A 76 19.56 29.90 10.28
C GLU A 76 18.27 29.76 11.06
N ILE A 77 18.04 30.71 11.97
CA ILE A 77 16.79 30.82 12.72
C ILE A 77 15.81 31.67 11.92
N ALA A 78 14.59 31.18 11.78
CA ALA A 78 13.52 31.89 11.08
C ALA A 78 12.27 31.95 11.96
N GLY A 79 11.48 33.03 11.79
CA GLY A 79 10.23 33.18 12.51
C GLY A 79 10.40 33.08 14.02
N PRO A 80 9.47 32.41 14.73
CA PRO A 80 9.49 32.36 16.21
C PRO A 80 10.56 31.43 16.80
N GLY A 81 11.31 30.69 15.99
CA GLY A 81 12.32 29.76 16.47
C GLY A 81 12.48 28.51 15.60
N PHE A 82 12.04 28.59 14.34
CA PHE A 82 12.28 27.53 13.36
C PHE A 82 13.76 27.54 12.94
N ILE A 83 14.33 26.36 12.74
CA ILE A 83 15.72 26.23 12.29
C ILE A 83 15.69 25.72 10.86
N ASN A 84 16.14 26.55 9.92
CA ASN A 84 16.24 26.21 8.50
C ASN A 84 17.63 25.63 8.22
N ILE A 85 17.66 24.48 7.54
CA ILE A 85 18.90 23.75 7.24
C ILE A 85 19.07 23.68 5.72
N PHE A 86 20.21 24.22 5.23
CA PHE A 86 20.60 24.21 3.82
C PHE A 86 21.74 23.22 3.65
N LEU A 87 21.51 22.17 2.85
CA LEU A 87 22.51 21.13 2.67
C LEU A 87 23.68 21.60 1.79
N GLU A 88 24.85 21.16 2.14
CA GLU A 88 26.08 21.44 1.39
C GLU A 88 26.04 20.75 0.01
N PRO A 89 26.28 21.47 -1.11
CA PRO A 89 26.35 20.81 -2.43
C PRO A 89 27.33 19.65 -2.49
N ALA A 90 28.47 19.74 -1.84
CA ALA A 90 29.44 18.65 -1.79
C ALA A 90 28.89 17.41 -1.05
N PHE A 91 28.08 17.62 -0.01
CA PHE A 91 27.40 16.52 0.69
C PHE A 91 26.37 15.86 -0.21
N LEU A 92 25.57 16.65 -0.92
CA LEU A 92 24.58 16.14 -1.86
C LEU A 92 25.26 15.33 -2.98
N ALA A 93 26.34 15.85 -3.54
CA ALA A 93 27.11 15.17 -4.58
C ALA A 93 27.65 13.82 -4.12
N ALA A 94 28.18 13.76 -2.90
CA ALA A 94 28.68 12.52 -2.32
C ALA A 94 27.55 11.49 -2.11
N GLN A 95 26.37 11.93 -1.72
CA GLN A 95 25.21 11.06 -1.56
C GLN A 95 24.72 10.51 -2.92
N VAL A 96 24.77 11.31 -3.97
CA VAL A 96 24.45 10.87 -5.33
C VAL A 96 25.41 9.76 -5.77
N ASP A 97 26.72 9.98 -5.56
CA ASP A 97 27.74 8.97 -5.91
C ASP A 97 27.55 7.68 -5.12
N GLN A 98 27.27 7.76 -3.83
CA GLN A 98 26.99 6.57 -2.99
C GLN A 98 25.77 5.82 -3.46
N ALA A 99 24.69 6.52 -3.85
CA ALA A 99 23.50 5.90 -4.38
C ALA A 99 23.78 5.14 -5.68
N LEU A 100 24.55 5.74 -6.58
CA LEU A 100 24.91 5.10 -7.85
C LEU A 100 25.82 3.89 -7.68
N ALA A 101 26.59 3.82 -6.60
CA ALA A 101 27.47 2.69 -6.30
C ALA A 101 26.72 1.47 -5.75
N SER A 102 25.40 1.58 -5.52
CA SER A 102 24.58 0.56 -4.87
C SER A 102 23.38 0.20 -5.73
N ASP A 103 23.09 -1.11 -5.88
CA ASP A 103 21.87 -1.58 -6.56
C ASP A 103 20.60 -1.14 -5.83
N ARG A 104 20.74 -0.83 -4.54
CA ARG A 104 19.64 -0.36 -3.69
C ARG A 104 19.58 1.17 -3.61
N LEU A 105 20.30 1.87 -4.44
CA LEU A 105 20.41 3.35 -4.45
C LEU A 105 20.77 3.92 -3.07
N GLY A 106 21.65 3.24 -2.35
CA GLY A 106 22.11 3.69 -1.03
C GLY A 106 21.09 3.53 0.09
N VAL A 107 19.95 2.88 -0.18
CA VAL A 107 18.92 2.66 0.84
C VAL A 107 19.41 1.62 1.85
N SER A 108 19.43 1.99 3.12
CA SER A 108 19.82 1.10 4.20
C SER A 108 18.70 0.11 4.53
N ARG A 109 19.09 -0.99 5.18
CA ARG A 109 18.13 -2.00 5.65
C ARG A 109 17.92 -1.81 7.15
N PRO A 110 16.71 -1.47 7.60
CA PRO A 110 16.43 -1.43 9.04
C PRO A 110 16.48 -2.83 9.64
N ALA A 111 16.42 -2.93 10.97
CA ALA A 111 16.32 -4.22 11.64
C ALA A 111 15.10 -4.97 11.07
N PRO A 112 15.29 -6.21 10.59
CA PRO A 112 14.20 -6.93 9.92
C PRO A 112 13.09 -7.31 10.90
N GLN A 113 11.87 -7.12 10.45
CA GLN A 113 10.65 -7.51 11.17
C GLN A 113 9.87 -8.52 10.34
N THR A 114 9.07 -9.34 11.01
CA THR A 114 8.05 -10.15 10.36
C THR A 114 6.76 -9.32 10.34
N VAL A 115 6.31 -8.93 9.15
CA VAL A 115 5.11 -8.11 8.98
C VAL A 115 4.05 -8.91 8.23
N VAL A 116 2.91 -9.12 8.87
CA VAL A 116 1.76 -9.75 8.23
C VAL A 116 0.90 -8.66 7.60
N VAL A 117 0.60 -8.78 6.32
CA VAL A 117 -0.21 -7.81 5.58
C VAL A 117 -1.46 -8.50 5.07
N ASP A 118 -2.60 -8.10 5.61
CA ASP A 118 -3.93 -8.61 5.26
C ASP A 118 -4.52 -7.70 4.18
N TYR A 119 -4.70 -8.23 2.97
CA TYR A 119 -5.23 -7.44 1.88
C TYR A 119 -5.89 -8.31 0.80
N SER A 120 -6.71 -7.67 -0.03
CA SER A 120 -7.56 -8.24 -1.08
C SER A 120 -8.83 -8.90 -0.54
N ALA A 121 -8.75 -10.09 0.04
CA ALA A 121 -9.83 -10.77 0.76
C ALA A 121 -11.15 -10.94 -0.04
N PRO A 122 -11.12 -11.43 -1.30
CA PRO A 122 -12.34 -11.63 -2.08
C PRO A 122 -13.16 -12.81 -1.56
N ASN A 123 -14.45 -12.83 -1.91
CA ASN A 123 -15.34 -13.94 -1.58
C ASN A 123 -15.22 -15.07 -2.62
N VAL A 124 -15.33 -16.31 -2.16
CA VAL A 124 -15.34 -17.49 -3.03
C VAL A 124 -16.70 -17.58 -3.75
N ALA A 125 -16.67 -18.13 -4.96
CA ALA A 125 -17.80 -18.27 -5.87
C ALA A 125 -18.38 -16.93 -6.36
N LYS A 126 -17.60 -15.87 -6.24
CA LYS A 126 -17.95 -14.55 -6.78
C LYS A 126 -16.76 -14.02 -7.56
N GLU A 127 -17.03 -13.20 -8.57
CA GLU A 127 -15.98 -12.49 -9.29
C GLU A 127 -15.54 -11.28 -8.49
N MET A 128 -14.26 -10.92 -8.60
CA MET A 128 -13.76 -9.68 -8.01
C MET A 128 -14.39 -8.48 -8.71
N HIS A 129 -14.74 -7.47 -7.92
CA HIS A 129 -15.29 -6.22 -8.44
C HIS A 129 -14.43 -5.05 -7.98
N VAL A 130 -14.76 -3.83 -8.47
CA VAL A 130 -13.94 -2.64 -8.20
C VAL A 130 -13.79 -2.32 -6.71
N GLY A 131 -14.71 -2.80 -5.87
CA GLY A 131 -14.58 -2.67 -4.42
C GLY A 131 -13.37 -3.39 -3.83
N HIS A 132 -12.81 -4.38 -4.52
CA HIS A 132 -11.61 -5.09 -4.09
C HIS A 132 -10.31 -4.41 -4.59
N LEU A 133 -10.41 -3.48 -5.53
CA LEU A 133 -9.24 -2.89 -6.18
C LEU A 133 -8.34 -2.19 -5.19
N ARG A 134 -8.89 -1.28 -4.37
CA ARG A 134 -8.09 -0.45 -3.46
C ARG A 134 -7.32 -1.28 -2.45
N SER A 135 -8.00 -2.23 -1.78
CA SER A 135 -7.34 -3.14 -0.85
C SER A 135 -6.19 -3.88 -1.51
N THR A 136 -6.43 -4.41 -2.69
CA THR A 136 -5.48 -5.25 -3.41
C THR A 136 -4.22 -4.47 -3.81
N ILE A 137 -4.37 -3.31 -4.44
CA ILE A 137 -3.20 -2.57 -4.96
C ILE A 137 -2.49 -1.75 -3.88
N ILE A 138 -3.21 -1.21 -2.91
CA ILE A 138 -2.59 -0.46 -1.80
C ILE A 138 -1.81 -1.44 -0.91
N GLY A 139 -2.43 -2.56 -0.57
CA GLY A 139 -1.76 -3.61 0.21
C GLY A 139 -0.51 -4.13 -0.47
N ASP A 140 -0.57 -4.38 -1.76
CA ASP A 140 0.58 -4.89 -2.52
C ASP A 140 1.72 -3.87 -2.61
N ALA A 141 1.41 -2.58 -2.76
CA ALA A 141 2.42 -1.53 -2.73
C ALA A 141 3.13 -1.48 -1.38
N SER A 142 2.39 -1.65 -0.29
CA SER A 142 2.96 -1.75 1.05
C SER A 142 3.89 -2.96 1.18
N VAL A 143 3.45 -4.12 0.69
CA VAL A 143 4.24 -5.36 0.69
C VAL A 143 5.56 -5.16 -0.06
N ARG A 144 5.49 -4.60 -1.27
CA ARG A 144 6.68 -4.35 -2.09
C ARG A 144 7.67 -3.42 -1.39
N THR A 145 7.18 -2.36 -0.76
CA THR A 145 8.01 -1.40 -0.02
C THR A 145 8.69 -2.07 1.17
N LEU A 146 7.94 -2.84 1.95
CA LEU A 146 8.47 -3.54 3.12
C LEU A 146 9.50 -4.60 2.74
N GLU A 147 9.24 -5.36 1.67
CA GLU A 147 10.20 -6.36 1.17
C GLU A 147 11.48 -5.70 0.65
N PHE A 148 11.35 -4.59 -0.06
CA PHE A 148 12.52 -3.85 -0.53
C PHE A 148 13.40 -3.38 0.64
N LEU A 149 12.78 -2.94 1.74
CA LEU A 149 13.52 -2.54 2.94
C LEU A 149 14.16 -3.72 3.69
N GLY A 150 13.82 -4.96 3.34
CA GLY A 150 14.44 -6.15 3.92
C GLY A 150 13.62 -6.85 4.98
N HIS A 151 12.36 -6.47 5.17
CA HIS A 151 11.46 -7.16 6.09
C HIS A 151 10.96 -8.48 5.53
N LYS A 152 10.67 -9.44 6.40
CA LYS A 152 9.95 -10.65 6.04
C LYS A 152 8.46 -10.32 6.01
N VAL A 153 7.86 -10.36 4.83
CA VAL A 153 6.44 -10.07 4.67
C VAL A 153 5.67 -11.37 4.47
N ILE A 154 4.62 -11.54 5.26
CA ILE A 154 3.66 -12.63 5.10
C ILE A 154 2.38 -12.01 4.55
N ARG A 155 2.05 -12.34 3.31
CA ARG A 155 0.80 -11.94 2.68
C ARG A 155 -0.31 -12.80 3.22
N ALA A 156 -1.37 -12.18 3.74
CA ALA A 156 -2.53 -12.88 4.28
C ALA A 156 -3.77 -12.49 3.49
N ASN A 157 -4.09 -13.29 2.47
CA ASN A 157 -5.30 -13.10 1.68
C ASN A 157 -6.47 -13.79 2.36
N HIS A 158 -7.19 -13.04 3.18
CA HIS A 158 -8.29 -13.53 4.03
C HIS A 158 -9.57 -13.71 3.21
N VAL A 159 -9.57 -14.71 2.34
CA VAL A 159 -10.71 -14.95 1.44
C VAL A 159 -11.94 -15.44 2.20
N GLY A 160 -13.13 -15.06 1.71
CA GLY A 160 -14.40 -15.54 2.26
C GLY A 160 -14.74 -16.91 1.71
N ASP A 161 -14.07 -17.94 2.20
CA ASP A 161 -14.19 -19.32 1.72
C ASP A 161 -14.99 -20.22 2.64
N TRP A 162 -15.72 -19.66 3.60
CA TRP A 162 -16.51 -20.43 4.56
C TRP A 162 -17.82 -19.71 4.88
N GLY A 163 -18.88 -20.48 5.06
CA GLY A 163 -20.18 -19.92 5.39
C GLY A 163 -21.33 -20.79 4.92
N THR A 164 -22.55 -20.42 5.34
CA THR A 164 -23.78 -21.16 5.04
C THR A 164 -24.15 -21.14 3.57
N GLN A 165 -23.70 -20.13 2.82
CA GLN A 165 -23.94 -20.04 1.37
C GLN A 165 -23.38 -21.23 0.60
N PHE A 166 -22.38 -21.90 1.13
CA PHE A 166 -21.75 -23.04 0.44
C PHE A 166 -22.68 -24.25 0.34
N GLY A 167 -23.66 -24.38 1.20
CA GLY A 167 -24.68 -25.44 1.09
C GLY A 167 -25.43 -25.34 -0.24
N MET A 168 -25.98 -24.16 -0.55
CA MET A 168 -26.71 -23.95 -1.81
C MET A 168 -25.78 -24.02 -3.03
N LEU A 169 -24.54 -23.56 -2.91
CA LEU A 169 -23.57 -23.60 -4.00
C LEU A 169 -23.18 -25.03 -4.33
N ILE A 170 -22.94 -25.86 -3.33
CA ILE A 170 -22.62 -27.29 -3.52
C ILE A 170 -23.83 -28.01 -4.14
N ALA A 171 -25.03 -27.80 -3.62
CA ALA A 171 -26.24 -28.41 -4.14
C ALA A 171 -26.50 -28.01 -5.60
N PHE A 172 -26.26 -26.74 -5.94
CA PHE A 172 -26.46 -26.23 -7.30
C PHE A 172 -25.38 -26.75 -8.26
N LEU A 173 -24.14 -26.85 -7.83
CA LEU A 173 -23.05 -27.45 -8.62
C LEU A 173 -23.37 -28.92 -8.92
N GLU A 174 -23.85 -29.67 -7.92
CA GLU A 174 -24.28 -31.06 -8.10
C GLU A 174 -25.38 -31.18 -9.16
N LEU A 175 -26.38 -30.30 -9.08
CA LEU A 175 -27.46 -30.26 -10.05
C LEU A 175 -26.92 -30.02 -11.47
N LYS A 176 -26.00 -29.06 -11.63
CA LYS A 176 -25.39 -28.75 -12.91
C LYS A 176 -24.49 -29.89 -13.42
N GLN A 177 -23.81 -30.60 -12.55
CA GLN A 177 -23.03 -31.79 -12.94
C GLN A 177 -23.94 -32.93 -13.43
N GLN A 178 -25.10 -33.12 -12.83
CA GLN A 178 -26.10 -34.07 -13.28
C GLN A 178 -26.65 -33.75 -14.68
N GLU A 179 -26.68 -32.45 -15.00
CA GLU A 179 -27.07 -31.96 -16.34
C GLU A 179 -25.87 -31.93 -17.33
N ASN A 180 -24.69 -32.38 -16.91
CA ASN A 180 -23.44 -32.28 -17.67
C ASN A 180 -23.05 -30.81 -18.00
N ALA A 181 -23.43 -29.87 -17.15
CA ALA A 181 -23.23 -28.44 -17.35
C ALA A 181 -22.37 -27.78 -16.26
N GLY A 182 -21.65 -28.57 -15.44
CA GLY A 182 -20.88 -28.08 -14.31
C GLY A 182 -19.78 -27.09 -14.70
N GLU A 183 -18.96 -27.44 -15.71
CA GLU A 183 -17.86 -26.59 -16.17
C GLU A 183 -18.37 -25.28 -16.80
N MET A 184 -19.44 -25.38 -17.60
CA MET A 184 -20.05 -24.17 -18.19
C MET A 184 -20.65 -23.26 -17.14
N ALA A 185 -21.27 -23.83 -16.11
CA ALA A 185 -21.87 -23.03 -15.03
C ALA A 185 -20.78 -22.28 -14.25
N LEU A 186 -19.63 -22.88 -13.98
CA LEU A 186 -18.52 -22.27 -13.24
C LEU A 186 -17.71 -21.27 -14.08
N ALA A 187 -17.90 -21.21 -15.39
CA ALA A 187 -17.24 -20.24 -16.24
C ALA A 187 -17.64 -18.80 -15.92
N ASP A 188 -18.88 -18.59 -15.44
CA ASP A 188 -19.38 -17.29 -14.99
C ASP A 188 -19.86 -17.44 -13.54
N LEU A 189 -18.98 -17.14 -12.59
CA LEU A 189 -19.25 -17.30 -11.17
C LEU A 189 -20.37 -16.38 -10.66
N GLU A 190 -20.51 -15.17 -11.20
CA GLU A 190 -21.58 -14.25 -10.82
C GLU A 190 -22.95 -14.85 -11.17
N GLU A 191 -23.08 -15.35 -12.39
CA GLU A 191 -24.31 -15.98 -12.84
C GLU A 191 -24.59 -17.28 -12.08
N PHE A 192 -23.55 -18.07 -11.83
CA PHE A 192 -23.65 -19.30 -11.04
C PHE A 192 -24.21 -19.01 -9.65
N TYR A 193 -23.66 -18.03 -8.96
CA TYR A 193 -24.09 -17.66 -7.61
C TYR A 193 -25.54 -17.17 -7.63
N ARG A 194 -25.89 -16.32 -8.58
CA ARG A 194 -27.23 -15.75 -8.74
C ARG A 194 -28.27 -16.85 -9.03
N ALA A 195 -27.94 -17.76 -9.94
CA ALA A 195 -28.82 -18.87 -10.30
C ALA A 195 -29.03 -19.82 -9.11
N ALA A 196 -27.96 -20.11 -8.35
CA ALA A 196 -28.07 -20.91 -7.12
C ALA A 196 -29.00 -20.26 -6.10
N LYS A 197 -28.86 -18.97 -5.88
CA LYS A 197 -29.71 -18.18 -4.96
C LYS A 197 -31.17 -18.18 -5.41
N THR A 198 -31.41 -17.96 -6.71
CA THR A 198 -32.77 -18.00 -7.29
C THR A 198 -33.40 -19.37 -7.09
N HIS A 199 -32.66 -20.44 -7.34
CA HIS A 199 -33.13 -21.79 -7.16
C HIS A 199 -33.46 -22.10 -5.69
N TYR A 200 -32.59 -21.66 -4.79
CA TYR A 200 -32.78 -21.78 -3.34
C TYR A 200 -34.07 -21.09 -2.88
N ASP A 201 -34.33 -19.90 -3.37
CA ASP A 201 -35.51 -19.12 -2.98
C ASP A 201 -36.80 -19.69 -3.59
N ALA A 202 -36.76 -20.37 -4.73
CA ALA A 202 -37.92 -20.86 -5.48
C ALA A 202 -38.31 -22.30 -5.20
N ASP A 203 -37.39 -23.13 -4.69
CA ASP A 203 -37.61 -24.56 -4.49
C ASP A 203 -37.31 -24.96 -3.05
N ALA A 204 -38.34 -25.27 -2.28
CA ALA A 204 -38.25 -25.64 -0.87
C ALA A 204 -37.43 -26.92 -0.64
N ALA A 205 -37.56 -27.91 -1.52
CA ALA A 205 -36.84 -29.17 -1.40
C ALA A 205 -35.34 -28.94 -1.65
N PHE A 206 -35.01 -28.10 -2.62
CA PHE A 206 -33.61 -27.70 -2.88
C PHE A 206 -33.02 -26.94 -1.70
N ALA A 207 -33.78 -26.01 -1.13
CA ALA A 207 -33.35 -25.23 0.02
C ALA A 207 -33.07 -26.12 1.24
N GLU A 208 -33.91 -27.13 1.49
CA GLU A 208 -33.66 -28.10 2.56
C GLU A 208 -32.39 -28.91 2.31
N ARG A 209 -32.18 -29.36 1.09
CA ARG A 209 -30.97 -30.07 0.70
C ARG A 209 -29.71 -29.21 0.87
N ALA A 210 -29.82 -27.93 0.50
CA ALA A 210 -28.74 -26.97 0.68
C ALA A 210 -28.38 -26.81 2.17
N ARG A 211 -29.38 -26.69 3.04
CA ARG A 211 -29.15 -26.61 4.49
C ARG A 211 -28.51 -27.88 5.03
N ASN A 212 -28.89 -29.05 4.53
CA ASN A 212 -28.26 -30.31 4.92
C ASN A 212 -26.80 -30.35 4.49
N TYR A 213 -26.47 -29.81 3.33
CA TYR A 213 -25.08 -29.75 2.85
C TYR A 213 -24.22 -28.78 3.67
N VAL A 214 -24.79 -27.74 4.25
CA VAL A 214 -24.09 -26.89 5.21
C VAL A 214 -23.61 -27.72 6.41
N VAL A 215 -24.51 -28.50 7.01
CA VAL A 215 -24.19 -29.37 8.14
C VAL A 215 -23.14 -30.39 7.79
N LYS A 216 -23.30 -31.04 6.64
CA LYS A 216 -22.33 -32.04 6.17
C LYS A 216 -20.95 -31.43 5.90
N LEU A 217 -20.90 -30.27 5.25
CA LEU A 217 -19.64 -29.57 4.99
C LEU A 217 -18.93 -29.25 6.30
N GLN A 218 -19.66 -28.69 7.26
CA GLN A 218 -19.09 -28.29 8.55
C GLN A 218 -18.67 -29.47 9.40
N SER A 219 -19.33 -30.62 9.27
CA SER A 219 -18.96 -31.85 10.01
C SER A 219 -17.89 -32.69 9.32
N GLY A 220 -17.39 -32.28 8.16
CA GLY A 220 -16.27 -32.94 7.51
C GLY A 220 -16.63 -34.01 6.48
N ASP A 221 -17.88 -34.03 5.98
CA ASP A 221 -18.31 -34.94 4.91
C ASP A 221 -17.38 -34.79 3.69
N GLU A 222 -16.79 -35.91 3.26
CA GLU A 222 -15.79 -35.89 2.18
C GLU A 222 -16.35 -35.39 0.83
N TYR A 223 -17.57 -35.79 0.48
CA TYR A 223 -18.20 -35.34 -0.76
C TYR A 223 -18.42 -33.84 -0.78
N CYS A 224 -19.00 -33.28 0.30
CA CYS A 224 -19.23 -31.84 0.42
C CYS A 224 -17.91 -31.07 0.46
N ARG A 225 -16.89 -31.59 1.14
CA ARG A 225 -15.55 -30.97 1.18
C ARG A 225 -14.89 -30.98 -0.19
N GLU A 226 -15.03 -32.05 -0.97
CA GLU A 226 -14.50 -32.10 -2.33
C GLU A 226 -15.20 -31.09 -3.25
N MET A 227 -16.53 -31.00 -3.18
CA MET A 227 -17.29 -30.02 -3.96
C MET A 227 -16.91 -28.59 -3.57
N TRP A 228 -16.75 -28.36 -2.28
CA TRP A 228 -16.29 -27.07 -1.76
C TRP A 228 -14.88 -26.71 -2.30
N ARG A 229 -13.95 -27.66 -2.29
CA ARG A 229 -12.61 -27.43 -2.87
C ARG A 229 -12.66 -27.05 -4.34
N LYS A 230 -13.54 -27.66 -5.11
CA LYS A 230 -13.73 -27.30 -6.53
C LYS A 230 -14.15 -25.84 -6.69
N LEU A 231 -15.10 -25.38 -5.86
CA LEU A 231 -15.54 -23.98 -5.87
C LEU A 231 -14.42 -23.03 -5.47
N VAL A 232 -13.67 -23.38 -4.44
CA VAL A 232 -12.52 -22.59 -3.99
C VAL A 232 -11.46 -22.52 -5.09
N ASP A 233 -11.09 -23.66 -5.67
CA ASP A 233 -10.01 -23.73 -6.66
C ASP A 233 -10.35 -22.94 -7.93
N ILE A 234 -11.57 -23.03 -8.44
CA ILE A 234 -11.95 -22.29 -9.64
C ILE A 234 -11.96 -20.78 -9.36
N THR A 235 -12.42 -20.37 -8.19
CA THR A 235 -12.42 -18.96 -7.79
C THR A 235 -11.00 -18.42 -7.68
N MET A 236 -10.13 -19.17 -7.00
CA MET A 236 -8.74 -18.73 -6.81
C MET A 236 -7.98 -18.70 -8.14
N THR A 237 -8.29 -19.61 -9.06
CA THR A 237 -7.70 -19.59 -10.40
C THR A 237 -8.10 -18.33 -11.17
N GLN A 238 -9.37 -17.96 -11.12
CA GLN A 238 -9.85 -16.73 -11.77
C GLN A 238 -9.25 -15.48 -11.11
N ASN A 239 -9.17 -15.46 -9.78
CA ASN A 239 -8.56 -14.35 -9.05
C ASN A 239 -7.08 -14.21 -9.39
N GLN A 240 -6.37 -15.32 -9.60
CA GLN A 240 -4.95 -15.30 -9.96
C GLN A 240 -4.72 -14.59 -11.29
N ILE A 241 -5.59 -14.81 -12.27
CA ILE A 241 -5.53 -14.10 -13.55
C ILE A 241 -5.65 -12.59 -13.32
N THR A 242 -6.59 -12.17 -12.49
CA THR A 242 -6.75 -10.75 -12.15
C THR A 242 -5.53 -10.18 -11.43
N TYR A 243 -4.97 -10.92 -10.48
CA TYR A 243 -3.77 -10.50 -9.77
C TYR A 243 -2.57 -10.31 -10.70
N GLU A 244 -2.40 -11.24 -11.63
CA GLU A 244 -1.33 -11.13 -12.64
C GLU A 244 -1.54 -9.92 -13.55
N ARG A 245 -2.77 -9.68 -13.99
CA ARG A 245 -3.10 -8.49 -14.79
C ARG A 245 -2.82 -7.20 -14.06
N LEU A 246 -3.08 -7.15 -12.76
CA LEU A 246 -2.80 -6.00 -11.89
C LEU A 246 -1.32 -5.89 -11.51
N ASN A 247 -0.50 -6.85 -11.89
CA ASN A 247 0.91 -6.92 -11.47
C ASN A 247 1.05 -6.88 -9.94
N VAL A 248 0.16 -7.60 -9.23
CA VAL A 248 0.27 -7.77 -7.78
C VAL A 248 0.92 -9.11 -7.45
N THR A 249 1.52 -9.20 -6.28
CA THR A 249 2.38 -10.32 -5.89
C THR A 249 1.66 -11.47 -5.19
N LEU A 250 0.33 -11.36 -5.04
CA LEU A 250 -0.48 -12.42 -4.42
C LEU A 250 -0.47 -13.70 -5.27
N THR A 251 -0.34 -14.84 -4.59
CA THR A 251 -0.42 -16.17 -5.18
C THR A 251 -1.37 -17.05 -4.37
N ARG A 252 -1.65 -18.23 -4.89
CA ARG A 252 -2.48 -19.22 -4.18
C ARG A 252 -1.95 -19.55 -2.78
N LYS A 253 -0.62 -19.50 -2.59
CA LYS A 253 0.04 -19.81 -1.31
C LYS A 253 -0.29 -18.80 -0.21
N ASP A 254 -0.73 -17.61 -0.58
CA ASP A 254 -1.01 -16.52 0.35
C ASP A 254 -2.43 -16.56 0.92
N VAL A 255 -3.26 -17.48 0.43
CA VAL A 255 -4.64 -17.64 0.88
C VAL A 255 -4.68 -18.15 2.31
N MET A 256 -5.26 -17.35 3.18
CA MET A 256 -5.54 -17.67 4.59
C MET A 256 -7.01 -17.33 4.83
N GLY A 257 -7.90 -18.19 4.36
CA GLY A 257 -9.33 -17.93 4.35
C GLY A 257 -10.00 -18.14 5.70
N GLU A 258 -11.27 -17.78 5.76
CA GLU A 258 -12.09 -17.98 6.96
C GLU A 258 -12.09 -19.43 7.43
N SER A 259 -11.98 -20.39 6.48
CA SER A 259 -11.92 -21.82 6.78
C SER A 259 -10.71 -22.20 7.64
N LEU A 260 -9.62 -21.45 7.57
CA LEU A 260 -8.43 -21.67 8.40
C LEU A 260 -8.73 -21.42 9.88
N TYR A 261 -9.50 -20.38 10.16
CA TYR A 261 -9.75 -19.93 11.54
C TYR A 261 -10.96 -20.59 12.17
N ASN A 262 -11.91 -21.07 11.36
CA ASN A 262 -13.15 -21.64 11.88
C ASN A 262 -12.95 -22.74 12.95
N PRO A 263 -12.01 -23.69 12.78
CA PRO A 263 -11.76 -24.71 13.82
C PRO A 263 -11.24 -24.15 15.15
N MET A 264 -10.73 -22.94 15.17
CA MET A 264 -10.20 -22.28 16.36
C MET A 264 -11.28 -21.60 17.21
N LEU A 265 -12.45 -21.33 16.62
CA LEU A 265 -13.47 -20.49 17.24
C LEU A 265 -14.06 -21.08 18.53
N PRO A 266 -14.39 -22.40 18.62
CA PRO A 266 -14.87 -22.96 19.89
C PRO A 266 -13.88 -22.78 21.04
N GLY A 267 -12.59 -22.96 20.78
CA GLY A 267 -11.52 -22.78 21.77
C GLY A 267 -11.39 -21.33 22.24
N ILE A 268 -11.57 -20.39 21.34
CA ILE A 268 -11.55 -18.94 21.65
C ILE A 268 -12.70 -18.59 22.59
N VAL A 269 -13.92 -19.04 22.26
CA VAL A 269 -15.09 -18.77 23.12
C VAL A 269 -14.90 -19.39 24.50
N ALA A 270 -14.44 -20.62 24.58
CA ALA A 270 -14.17 -21.29 25.85
C ALA A 270 -13.12 -20.56 26.69
N ASP A 271 -12.02 -20.12 26.04
CA ASP A 271 -10.95 -19.42 26.73
C ASP A 271 -11.41 -18.04 27.26
N LEU A 272 -12.20 -17.31 26.47
CA LEU A 272 -12.73 -16.03 26.91
C LEU A 272 -13.71 -16.18 28.08
N LYS A 273 -14.50 -17.26 28.11
CA LYS A 273 -15.35 -17.59 29.28
C LYS A 273 -14.48 -17.92 30.50
N ASP A 274 -13.47 -18.74 30.35
CA ASP A 274 -12.58 -19.12 31.44
C ASP A 274 -11.85 -17.93 32.03
N LYS A 275 -11.53 -16.95 31.23
CA LYS A 275 -10.89 -15.70 31.67
C LYS A 275 -11.88 -14.69 32.28
N GLY A 276 -13.15 -15.03 32.30
CA GLY A 276 -14.19 -14.12 32.82
C GLY A 276 -14.48 -12.93 31.93
N LEU A 277 -14.00 -12.93 30.68
CA LEU A 277 -14.23 -11.85 29.72
C LEU A 277 -15.55 -12.03 28.97
N ALA A 278 -15.98 -13.27 28.74
CA ALA A 278 -17.20 -13.60 28.03
C ALA A 278 -18.25 -14.17 29.00
N LEU A 279 -19.49 -13.72 28.84
CA LEU A 279 -20.62 -14.09 29.69
C LEU A 279 -21.79 -14.52 28.82
N GLU A 280 -22.65 -15.39 29.37
CA GLU A 280 -23.96 -15.68 28.79
C GLU A 280 -24.88 -14.47 29.00
N SER A 281 -25.53 -14.00 27.95
CA SER A 281 -26.48 -12.91 28.00
C SER A 281 -27.57 -13.14 26.95
N GLU A 282 -28.81 -13.27 27.40
CA GLU A 282 -29.98 -13.52 26.55
C GLU A 282 -29.79 -14.72 25.60
N GLY A 283 -29.07 -15.74 26.05
CA GLY A 283 -28.81 -16.97 25.30
C GLY A 283 -27.60 -16.92 24.41
N ALA A 284 -26.98 -15.76 24.20
CA ALA A 284 -25.76 -15.58 23.42
C ALA A 284 -24.53 -15.48 24.34
N THR A 285 -23.34 -15.67 23.79
CA THR A 285 -22.10 -15.43 24.50
C THR A 285 -21.57 -14.06 24.10
N VAL A 286 -21.34 -13.18 25.08
CA VAL A 286 -21.08 -11.76 24.89
C VAL A 286 -19.87 -11.31 25.69
N VAL A 287 -19.03 -10.45 25.10
CA VAL A 287 -17.98 -9.72 25.80
C VAL A 287 -18.44 -8.26 25.95
N PHE A 288 -18.53 -7.78 27.20
CA PHE A 288 -18.89 -6.39 27.47
C PHE A 288 -17.63 -5.55 27.57
N LEU A 289 -17.58 -4.48 26.75
CA LEU A 289 -16.43 -3.58 26.66
C LEU A 289 -16.75 -2.22 27.27
N ASP A 290 -16.10 -1.89 28.38
CA ASP A 290 -16.26 -0.61 29.06
C ASP A 290 -15.73 0.57 28.21
N GLU A 291 -14.81 0.31 27.33
CA GLU A 291 -14.18 1.29 26.42
C GLU A 291 -15.16 1.85 25.38
N TYR A 292 -16.27 1.15 25.17
CA TYR A 292 -17.32 1.54 24.21
C TYR A 292 -18.65 1.59 24.92
N LYS A 293 -19.48 2.58 24.57
CA LYS A 293 -20.80 2.74 25.17
C LYS A 293 -21.88 2.48 24.12
N ASN A 294 -22.96 1.79 24.55
CA ASN A 294 -24.17 1.63 23.73
C ASN A 294 -25.04 2.89 23.80
N LYS A 295 -26.19 2.87 23.16
CA LYS A 295 -27.12 4.02 23.11
C LYS A 295 -27.64 4.44 24.49
N GLU A 296 -27.70 3.51 25.44
CA GLU A 296 -28.16 3.74 26.80
C GLU A 296 -27.03 4.17 27.76
N GLY A 297 -25.80 4.31 27.24
CA GLY A 297 -24.63 4.69 28.05
C GLY A 297 -24.02 3.53 28.83
N GLU A 298 -24.48 2.31 28.61
CA GLU A 298 -23.91 1.10 29.23
C GLU A 298 -22.77 0.54 28.40
N PRO A 299 -21.90 -0.34 28.98
CA PRO A 299 -20.85 -0.98 28.21
C PRO A 299 -21.38 -1.69 26.97
N MET A 300 -20.66 -1.58 25.86
CA MET A 300 -21.03 -2.23 24.60
C MET A 300 -20.90 -3.74 24.71
N GLY A 301 -21.97 -4.46 24.41
CA GLY A 301 -21.95 -5.92 24.32
C GLY A 301 -21.55 -6.37 22.93
N VAL A 302 -20.46 -7.12 22.84
CA VAL A 302 -19.99 -7.70 21.57
C VAL A 302 -20.28 -9.19 21.59
N ILE A 303 -21.19 -9.62 20.70
CA ILE A 303 -21.56 -11.04 20.60
C ILE A 303 -20.43 -11.78 19.90
N ILE A 304 -19.95 -12.85 20.51
CA ILE A 304 -18.92 -13.73 19.94
C ILE A 304 -19.48 -15.10 19.55
N GLN A 305 -20.63 -15.48 20.11
CA GLN A 305 -21.37 -16.67 19.68
C GLN A 305 -22.86 -16.41 19.85
N LYS A 306 -23.61 -16.62 18.77
CA LYS A 306 -25.06 -16.44 18.78
C LYS A 306 -25.77 -17.53 19.57
N LYS A 307 -27.03 -17.28 19.88
CA LYS A 307 -27.94 -18.21 20.56
C LYS A 307 -28.04 -19.56 19.84
N ASP A 308 -27.99 -19.56 18.50
CA ASP A 308 -28.06 -20.76 17.67
C ASP A 308 -26.72 -21.52 17.57
N GLY A 309 -25.66 -21.04 18.25
CA GLY A 309 -24.34 -21.61 18.21
C GLY A 309 -23.43 -21.07 17.10
N GLY A 310 -23.95 -20.22 16.22
CA GLY A 310 -23.18 -19.61 15.14
C GLY A 310 -22.19 -18.57 15.64
N TYR A 311 -21.07 -18.46 14.97
CA TYR A 311 -20.04 -17.46 15.26
C TYR A 311 -20.21 -16.22 14.39
N LEU A 312 -19.61 -15.13 14.84
CA LEU A 312 -19.64 -13.85 14.13
C LEU A 312 -18.25 -13.51 13.57
N TYR A 313 -18.21 -12.52 12.67
CA TYR A 313 -16.93 -12.04 12.12
C TYR A 313 -15.98 -11.57 13.22
N THR A 314 -16.49 -11.02 14.33
CA THR A 314 -15.67 -10.60 15.47
C THR A 314 -14.84 -11.77 16.01
N THR A 315 -15.46 -12.95 16.16
CA THR A 315 -14.78 -14.14 16.68
C THR A 315 -13.68 -14.60 15.72
N THR A 316 -13.96 -14.56 14.42
CA THR A 316 -12.97 -14.88 13.39
C THR A 316 -11.80 -13.88 13.43
N ASP A 317 -12.08 -12.58 13.58
CA ASP A 317 -11.04 -11.56 13.66
C ASP A 317 -10.17 -11.70 14.90
N ILE A 318 -10.75 -12.12 16.02
CA ILE A 318 -10.00 -12.46 17.23
C ILE A 318 -9.04 -13.62 16.94
N ALA A 319 -9.54 -14.68 16.29
CA ALA A 319 -8.74 -15.84 15.91
C ALA A 319 -7.62 -15.46 14.94
N CYS A 320 -7.91 -14.59 13.98
CA CYS A 320 -6.92 -14.07 13.03
C CYS A 320 -5.74 -13.39 13.74
N ALA A 321 -6.04 -12.44 14.62
CA ALA A 321 -5.00 -11.70 15.34
C ALA A 321 -4.15 -12.64 16.20
N LYS A 322 -4.80 -13.55 16.92
CA LYS A 322 -4.13 -14.55 17.74
C LYS A 322 -3.18 -15.42 16.89
N TYR A 323 -3.65 -15.95 15.78
CA TYR A 323 -2.87 -16.80 14.88
C TYR A 323 -1.67 -16.06 14.29
N ARG A 324 -1.86 -14.84 13.87
CA ARG A 324 -0.81 -14.02 13.25
C ARG A 324 0.34 -13.73 14.22
N TYR A 325 0.03 -13.56 15.48
CA TYR A 325 1.06 -13.39 16.50
C TYR A 325 1.64 -14.74 16.95
N GLU A 326 0.79 -15.65 17.44
CA GLU A 326 1.24 -16.90 18.07
C GLU A 326 1.85 -17.91 17.09
N THR A 327 1.29 -18.01 15.88
CA THR A 327 1.73 -18.99 14.88
C THR A 327 2.65 -18.38 13.84
N LEU A 328 2.33 -17.21 13.34
CA LEU A 328 3.14 -16.54 12.32
C LEU A 328 4.25 -15.67 12.89
N HIS A 329 4.26 -15.46 14.20
CA HIS A 329 5.28 -14.67 14.91
C HIS A 329 5.42 -13.25 14.39
N ALA A 330 4.29 -12.59 14.09
CA ALA A 330 4.29 -11.24 13.58
C ALA A 330 4.86 -10.25 14.59
N ASP A 331 5.73 -9.37 14.12
CA ASP A 331 6.18 -8.17 14.83
C ASP A 331 5.24 -7.00 14.61
N ARG A 332 4.47 -7.04 13.52
CA ARG A 332 3.55 -6.00 13.11
C ARG A 332 2.50 -6.60 12.18
N VAL A 333 1.25 -6.17 12.31
CA VAL A 333 0.15 -6.67 11.46
C VAL A 333 -0.58 -5.47 10.84
N LEU A 334 -0.67 -5.44 9.52
CA LEU A 334 -1.35 -4.40 8.76
C LEU A 334 -2.62 -4.96 8.11
N TYR A 335 -3.72 -4.24 8.26
CA TYR A 335 -5.02 -4.62 7.70
C TYR A 335 -5.47 -3.56 6.71
N TYR A 336 -5.50 -3.91 5.42
CA TYR A 336 -6.04 -3.04 4.36
C TYR A 336 -7.51 -3.38 4.15
N ILE A 337 -8.35 -2.82 4.99
CA ILE A 337 -9.78 -3.09 5.08
C ILE A 337 -10.53 -1.75 4.98
N ASP A 338 -11.73 -1.80 4.40
CA ASP A 338 -12.62 -0.66 4.22
C ASP A 338 -12.85 0.10 5.54
N SER A 339 -12.93 1.42 5.46
CA SER A 339 -13.14 2.30 6.63
C SER A 339 -14.41 1.99 7.43
N ARG A 340 -15.43 1.41 6.78
CA ARG A 340 -16.68 1.04 7.44
C ARG A 340 -16.50 -0.06 8.48
N GLN A 341 -15.41 -0.83 8.41
CA GLN A 341 -15.10 -1.91 9.35
C GLN A 341 -14.29 -1.43 10.56
N HIS A 342 -14.00 -0.15 10.65
CA HIS A 342 -13.07 0.38 11.68
C HIS A 342 -13.53 0.06 13.10
N GLN A 343 -14.76 0.40 13.44
CA GLN A 343 -15.29 0.19 14.80
C GLN A 343 -15.28 -1.30 15.16
N HIS A 344 -15.68 -2.15 14.23
CA HIS A 344 -15.66 -3.59 14.39
C HIS A 344 -14.27 -4.12 14.72
N LEU A 345 -13.25 -3.70 13.97
CA LEU A 345 -11.87 -4.10 14.22
C LEU A 345 -11.37 -3.60 15.58
N MET A 346 -11.69 -2.37 15.93
CA MET A 346 -11.27 -1.80 17.23
C MET A 346 -11.84 -2.61 18.38
N GLN A 347 -13.09 -3.03 18.29
CA GLN A 347 -13.72 -3.87 19.30
C GLN A 347 -13.07 -5.24 19.38
N ALA A 348 -12.85 -5.89 18.24
CA ALA A 348 -12.20 -7.20 18.19
C ALA A 348 -10.78 -7.13 18.77
N TRP A 349 -10.01 -6.13 18.43
CA TRP A 349 -8.64 -5.98 18.94
C TRP A 349 -8.60 -5.61 20.42
N THR A 350 -9.58 -4.88 20.93
CA THR A 350 -9.71 -4.63 22.36
C THR A 350 -9.87 -5.95 23.12
N ILE A 351 -10.70 -6.85 22.60
CA ILE A 351 -10.85 -8.20 23.18
C ILE A 351 -9.53 -8.96 23.11
N VAL A 352 -8.84 -8.92 21.97
CA VAL A 352 -7.55 -9.58 21.76
C VAL A 352 -6.52 -9.13 22.80
N ARG A 353 -6.46 -7.82 23.08
CA ARG A 353 -5.54 -7.26 24.07
C ARG A 353 -5.91 -7.69 25.49
N LYS A 354 -7.18 -7.59 25.85
CA LYS A 354 -7.67 -8.02 27.18
C LYS A 354 -7.43 -9.50 27.44
N ALA A 355 -7.58 -10.32 26.41
CA ALA A 355 -7.35 -11.75 26.51
C ALA A 355 -5.86 -12.12 26.58
N GLY A 356 -4.96 -11.19 26.29
CA GLY A 356 -3.53 -11.43 26.25
C GLY A 356 -3.07 -12.21 25.02
N TYR A 357 -3.87 -12.25 23.96
CA TYR A 357 -3.54 -13.00 22.74
C TYR A 357 -2.42 -12.34 21.92
N VAL A 358 -2.35 -11.02 21.94
CA VAL A 358 -1.31 -10.25 21.27
C VAL A 358 -0.84 -9.14 22.22
N PRO A 359 0.48 -9.07 22.52
CA PRO A 359 0.99 -8.04 23.43
C PRO A 359 0.91 -6.65 22.80
N GLU A 360 0.86 -5.61 23.65
CA GLU A 360 0.83 -4.21 23.20
C GLU A 360 2.04 -3.83 22.33
N SER A 361 3.17 -4.51 22.51
CA SER A 361 4.38 -4.27 21.74
C SER A 361 4.27 -4.67 20.26
N VAL A 362 3.24 -5.44 19.89
CA VAL A 362 2.98 -5.82 18.50
C VAL A 362 1.83 -4.98 17.95
N PRO A 363 2.11 -4.00 17.09
CA PRO A 363 1.06 -3.16 16.51
C PRO A 363 0.09 -3.97 15.65
N LEU A 364 -1.20 -3.67 15.82
CA LEU A 364 -2.28 -4.10 14.93
C LEU A 364 -2.81 -2.80 14.32
N GLU A 365 -2.65 -2.63 13.00
CA GLU A 365 -2.94 -1.36 12.33
C GLU A 365 -4.04 -1.53 11.30
N HIS A 366 -5.07 -0.70 11.40
CA HIS A 366 -6.11 -0.61 10.39
C HIS A 366 -5.76 0.48 9.38
N HIS A 367 -5.23 0.08 8.24
CA HIS A 367 -4.93 0.97 7.13
C HIS A 367 -6.18 1.10 6.26
N MET A 368 -7.16 1.85 6.78
CA MET A 368 -8.45 2.05 6.14
C MET A 368 -8.33 2.86 4.85
N PHE A 369 -9.27 2.67 3.95
CA PHE A 369 -9.30 3.40 2.69
C PHE A 369 -10.72 3.87 2.36
N GLY A 370 -10.79 4.96 1.59
CA GLY A 370 -12.05 5.52 1.11
C GLY A 370 -12.58 4.79 -0.11
N MET A 371 -13.59 5.37 -0.75
CA MET A 371 -14.33 4.76 -1.85
C MET A 371 -13.90 5.30 -3.21
N MET A 372 -14.03 4.46 -4.23
CA MET A 372 -13.98 4.88 -5.63
C MET A 372 -15.35 5.39 -6.04
N LEU A 373 -15.42 6.63 -6.50
CA LEU A 373 -16.65 7.30 -6.89
C LEU A 373 -16.70 7.50 -8.41
N GLY A 374 -17.92 7.52 -8.96
CA GLY A 374 -18.16 7.94 -10.32
C GLY A 374 -18.14 9.47 -10.45
N LYS A 375 -18.28 9.98 -11.68
CA LYS A 375 -18.33 11.43 -11.95
C LYS A 375 -19.48 12.15 -11.25
N ASP A 376 -20.55 11.41 -10.91
CA ASP A 376 -21.69 11.92 -10.16
C ASP A 376 -21.44 12.04 -8.65
N GLY A 377 -20.25 11.68 -8.18
CA GLY A 377 -19.88 11.70 -6.77
C GLY A 377 -20.49 10.56 -5.94
N LYS A 378 -21.11 9.57 -6.59
CA LYS A 378 -21.67 8.38 -5.97
C LYS A 378 -20.76 7.18 -6.20
N PRO A 379 -20.91 6.08 -5.43
CA PRO A 379 -20.11 4.88 -5.65
C PRO A 379 -20.11 4.46 -7.12
N PHE A 380 -18.94 4.08 -7.64
CA PHE A 380 -18.73 3.70 -9.03
C PHE A 380 -19.54 2.45 -9.37
N LYS A 381 -20.45 2.55 -10.33
CA LYS A 381 -21.38 1.47 -10.71
C LYS A 381 -21.52 1.35 -12.22
N THR A 382 -22.03 0.20 -12.69
CA THR A 382 -22.45 0.03 -14.08
C THR A 382 -23.66 0.91 -14.39
N ARG A 383 -23.97 1.09 -15.67
CA ARG A 383 -25.18 1.82 -16.10
C ARG A 383 -26.47 1.24 -15.51
N ALA A 384 -26.51 -0.08 -15.31
CA ALA A 384 -27.64 -0.79 -14.70
C ALA A 384 -27.68 -0.66 -13.17
N GLY A 385 -26.71 0.03 -12.56
CA GLY A 385 -26.64 0.24 -11.12
C GLY A 385 -25.95 -0.87 -10.34
N GLY A 386 -25.42 -1.89 -11.03
CA GLY A 386 -24.68 -3.00 -10.41
C GLY A 386 -23.22 -2.68 -10.15
N THR A 387 -22.54 -3.57 -9.43
CA THR A 387 -21.11 -3.48 -9.16
C THR A 387 -20.32 -3.72 -10.46
N VAL A 388 -19.30 -2.91 -10.72
CA VAL A 388 -18.41 -3.07 -11.88
C VAL A 388 -17.46 -4.24 -11.61
N LYS A 389 -17.42 -5.22 -12.50
CA LYS A 389 -16.44 -6.32 -12.42
C LYS A 389 -15.03 -5.77 -12.67
N LEU A 390 -14.08 -6.19 -11.86
CA LEU A 390 -12.71 -5.72 -11.98
C LEU A 390 -12.10 -6.12 -13.33
N ALA A 391 -12.39 -7.34 -13.82
CA ALA A 391 -11.94 -7.78 -15.13
C ALA A 391 -12.43 -6.87 -16.26
N ASP A 392 -13.68 -6.43 -16.22
CA ASP A 392 -14.25 -5.51 -17.22
C ASP A 392 -13.57 -4.15 -17.19
N LEU A 393 -13.26 -3.64 -15.99
CA LEU A 393 -12.53 -2.38 -15.82
C LEU A 393 -11.14 -2.48 -16.46
N LEU A 394 -10.43 -3.58 -16.22
CA LEU A 394 -9.10 -3.80 -16.77
C LEU A 394 -9.13 -3.97 -18.29
N ASP A 395 -10.16 -4.63 -18.84
CA ASP A 395 -10.35 -4.77 -20.29
C ASP A 395 -10.54 -3.40 -20.94
N GLU A 396 -11.35 -2.54 -20.34
CA GLU A 396 -11.57 -1.17 -20.82
C GLU A 396 -10.29 -0.33 -20.75
N ALA A 397 -9.54 -0.47 -19.66
CA ALA A 397 -8.26 0.23 -19.51
C ALA A 397 -7.29 -0.15 -20.62
N LEU A 398 -7.18 -1.44 -20.92
CA LEU A 398 -6.32 -1.95 -21.98
C LEU A 398 -6.74 -1.43 -23.36
N GLU A 399 -8.03 -1.45 -23.65
CA GLU A 399 -8.54 -0.98 -24.94
C GLU A 399 -8.30 0.52 -25.13
N ARG A 400 -8.61 1.34 -24.13
CA ARG A 400 -8.38 2.79 -24.19
C ARG A 400 -6.90 3.11 -24.35
N ALA A 401 -6.04 2.43 -23.62
CA ALA A 401 -4.59 2.61 -23.72
C ALA A 401 -4.08 2.16 -25.10
N ARG A 402 -4.61 1.07 -25.65
CA ARG A 402 -4.23 0.57 -26.98
C ARG A 402 -4.48 1.64 -28.05
N ARG A 403 -5.64 2.31 -28.01
CA ARG A 403 -5.96 3.39 -28.94
C ARG A 403 -4.99 4.55 -28.80
N LEU A 404 -4.71 4.98 -27.57
CA LEU A 404 -3.81 6.10 -27.31
C LEU A 404 -2.39 5.83 -27.80
N VAL A 405 -1.82 4.68 -27.45
CA VAL A 405 -0.44 4.37 -27.83
C VAL A 405 -0.31 4.08 -29.33
N ALA A 406 -1.35 3.53 -29.97
CA ALA A 406 -1.36 3.30 -31.42
C ALA A 406 -1.32 4.62 -32.20
N GLU A 407 -2.04 5.64 -31.77
CA GLU A 407 -2.00 6.98 -32.37
C GLU A 407 -0.61 7.61 -32.33
N LYS A 408 0.08 7.41 -31.19
CA LYS A 408 1.43 7.98 -30.97
C LYS A 408 2.53 7.16 -31.63
N ASN A 409 2.30 5.88 -31.90
CA ASN A 409 3.29 4.92 -32.40
C ASN A 409 2.69 4.13 -33.57
N PRO A 410 2.36 4.77 -34.71
CA PRO A 410 1.65 4.11 -35.81
C PRO A 410 2.44 2.98 -36.47
N ASP A 411 3.76 2.97 -36.35
CA ASP A 411 4.63 2.00 -36.98
C ASP A 411 5.14 0.92 -36.00
N MET A 412 4.66 0.93 -34.76
CA MET A 412 5.07 -0.06 -33.75
C MET A 412 4.51 -1.45 -34.07
N PRO A 413 5.33 -2.51 -33.98
CA PRO A 413 4.84 -3.88 -34.14
C PRO A 413 3.70 -4.21 -33.17
N ALA A 414 2.75 -5.04 -33.61
CA ALA A 414 1.53 -5.33 -32.86
C ALA A 414 1.79 -5.94 -31.47
N ASP A 415 2.78 -6.83 -31.34
CA ASP A 415 3.13 -7.45 -30.04
C ASP A 415 3.75 -6.45 -29.07
N GLU A 416 4.59 -5.55 -29.56
CA GLU A 416 5.20 -4.48 -28.78
C GLU A 416 4.14 -3.45 -28.36
N LEU A 417 3.23 -3.12 -29.27
CA LEU A 417 2.12 -2.20 -28.99
C LEU A 417 1.21 -2.75 -27.89
N GLU A 418 0.93 -4.05 -27.91
CA GLU A 418 0.08 -4.69 -26.90
C GLU A 418 0.72 -4.66 -25.51
N LYS A 419 2.03 -4.91 -25.42
CA LYS A 419 2.77 -4.79 -24.15
C LYS A 419 2.76 -3.36 -23.61
N LEU A 420 2.97 -2.39 -24.50
CA LEU A 420 2.93 -0.98 -24.13
C LEU A 420 1.53 -0.57 -23.65
N ALA A 421 0.49 -0.98 -24.37
CA ALA A 421 -0.89 -0.68 -24.01
C ALA A 421 -1.24 -1.27 -22.63
N ASN A 422 -0.78 -2.49 -22.35
CA ASN A 422 -1.01 -3.12 -21.06
C ASN A 422 -0.31 -2.35 -19.93
N ALA A 423 0.95 -2.00 -20.10
CA ALA A 423 1.71 -1.25 -19.09
C ALA A 423 1.07 0.12 -18.82
N VAL A 424 0.66 0.83 -19.88
CA VAL A 424 0.02 2.14 -19.76
C VAL A 424 -1.37 2.04 -19.14
N GLY A 425 -2.20 1.12 -19.62
CA GLY A 425 -3.59 1.01 -19.16
C GLY A 425 -3.70 0.54 -17.72
N ILE A 426 -3.03 -0.54 -17.37
CA ILE A 426 -3.02 -1.06 -16.00
C ILE A 426 -2.33 -0.06 -15.06
N GLY A 427 -1.21 0.50 -15.51
CA GLY A 427 -0.49 1.53 -14.75
C GLY A 427 -1.37 2.74 -14.45
N ALA A 428 -2.15 3.19 -15.42
CA ALA A 428 -3.06 4.33 -15.26
C ALA A 428 -4.11 4.09 -14.17
N VAL A 429 -4.74 2.92 -14.18
CA VAL A 429 -5.74 2.54 -13.16
C VAL A 429 -5.10 2.48 -11.77
N LYS A 430 -3.97 1.81 -11.65
CA LYS A 430 -3.27 1.66 -10.37
C LYS A 430 -2.79 3.01 -9.82
N TYR A 431 -2.13 3.80 -10.64
CA TYR A 431 -1.55 5.06 -10.21
C TYR A 431 -2.62 6.08 -9.82
N ALA A 432 -3.73 6.13 -10.54
CA ALA A 432 -4.85 7.01 -10.20
C ALA A 432 -5.35 6.77 -8.77
N ASP A 433 -5.39 5.51 -8.36
CA ASP A 433 -5.77 5.12 -7.01
C ASP A 433 -4.63 5.40 -6.01
N LEU A 434 -3.44 4.88 -6.29
CA LEU A 434 -2.28 4.95 -5.39
C LEU A 434 -1.80 6.38 -5.15
N SER A 435 -2.04 7.31 -6.09
CA SER A 435 -1.63 8.71 -5.97
C SER A 435 -2.54 9.54 -5.07
N LYS A 436 -3.69 9.00 -4.68
CA LYS A 436 -4.62 9.67 -3.77
C LYS A 436 -4.33 9.27 -2.33
N SER A 437 -4.62 10.16 -1.38
CA SER A 437 -4.57 9.81 0.03
C SER A 437 -5.48 8.59 0.28
N ARG A 438 -4.94 7.58 0.95
CA ARG A 438 -5.64 6.32 1.20
C ARG A 438 -7.00 6.52 1.88
N THR A 439 -7.08 7.45 2.81
CA THR A 439 -8.27 7.68 3.62
C THR A 439 -9.36 8.51 2.94
N THR A 440 -9.09 9.07 1.76
CA THR A 440 -10.07 9.89 1.03
C THR A 440 -10.73 9.09 -0.09
N ASP A 441 -11.98 9.48 -0.40
CA ASP A 441 -12.65 9.01 -1.61
C ASP A 441 -12.03 9.70 -2.83
N TYR A 442 -12.10 9.07 -3.99
CA TYR A 442 -11.64 9.71 -5.21
C TYR A 442 -12.58 9.41 -6.38
N ILE A 443 -12.58 10.32 -7.36
CA ILE A 443 -13.40 10.19 -8.57
C ILE A 443 -12.60 9.45 -9.63
N PHE A 444 -13.17 8.36 -10.14
CA PHE A 444 -12.60 7.58 -11.23
C PHE A 444 -12.89 8.31 -12.56
N ASP A 445 -11.84 8.72 -13.26
CA ASP A 445 -11.94 9.50 -14.51
C ASP A 445 -10.89 9.00 -15.51
N TRP A 446 -11.36 8.36 -16.59
CA TRP A 446 -10.49 7.81 -17.62
C TRP A 446 -9.59 8.85 -18.28
N ASP A 447 -10.13 10.04 -18.60
CA ASP A 447 -9.39 11.07 -19.31
C ASP A 447 -8.22 11.58 -18.48
N ASN A 448 -8.44 11.80 -17.19
CA ASN A 448 -7.39 12.24 -16.27
C ASN A 448 -6.33 11.16 -16.07
N MET A 449 -6.76 9.91 -15.91
CA MET A 449 -5.84 8.80 -15.62
C MET A 449 -4.90 8.47 -16.76
N LEU A 450 -5.38 8.60 -17.99
CA LEU A 450 -4.65 8.26 -19.19
C LEU A 450 -3.94 9.47 -19.82
N ALA A 451 -4.02 10.64 -19.19
CA ALA A 451 -3.34 11.84 -19.67
C ALA A 451 -1.81 11.68 -19.56
N PHE A 452 -1.10 12.20 -20.55
CA PHE A 452 0.38 12.20 -20.56
C PHE A 452 0.96 13.43 -19.85
N GLU A 453 0.15 14.16 -19.15
CA GLU A 453 0.51 15.34 -18.35
C GLU A 453 -0.10 15.22 -16.97
N GLY A 454 0.54 15.84 -15.98
CA GLY A 454 0.09 15.81 -14.61
C GLY A 454 0.56 14.55 -13.87
N ASN A 455 0.01 14.33 -12.69
CA ASN A 455 0.42 13.24 -11.81
C ASN A 455 -0.30 11.93 -12.20
N THR A 456 0.16 11.32 -13.29
CA THR A 456 -0.42 10.11 -13.91
C THR A 456 0.66 9.07 -14.20
N ALA A 457 0.25 7.80 -14.34
CA ALA A 457 1.19 6.75 -14.73
C ALA A 457 1.78 6.99 -16.13
N PRO A 458 0.99 7.32 -17.18
CA PRO A 458 1.58 7.62 -18.49
C PRO A 458 2.63 8.71 -18.45
N TYR A 459 2.40 9.78 -17.68
CA TYR A 459 3.39 10.84 -17.50
C TYR A 459 4.69 10.29 -16.86
N MET A 460 4.57 9.50 -15.80
CA MET A 460 5.73 8.94 -15.10
C MET A 460 6.51 7.95 -15.98
N GLN A 461 5.79 7.10 -16.72
CA GLN A 461 6.39 6.16 -17.65
C GLN A 461 7.11 6.90 -18.78
N TYR A 462 6.50 7.95 -19.30
CA TYR A 462 7.12 8.81 -20.31
C TYR A 462 8.36 9.53 -19.78
N ALA A 463 8.30 10.06 -18.56
CA ALA A 463 9.45 10.71 -17.93
C ALA A 463 10.65 9.74 -17.83
N TYR A 464 10.40 8.50 -17.47
CA TYR A 464 11.43 7.47 -17.42
C TYR A 464 12.04 7.20 -18.81
N THR A 465 11.20 7.03 -19.84
CA THR A 465 11.71 6.80 -21.20
C THR A 465 12.49 7.99 -21.73
N ARG A 466 12.10 9.20 -21.37
CA ARG A 466 12.80 10.42 -21.76
C ARG A 466 14.21 10.47 -21.19
N VAL A 467 14.38 10.09 -19.92
CA VAL A 467 15.71 10.01 -19.30
C VAL A 467 16.57 8.97 -20.03
N LEU A 468 16.03 7.78 -20.30
CA LEU A 468 16.75 6.75 -21.04
C LEU A 468 17.15 7.20 -22.45
N SER A 469 16.33 8.02 -23.09
CA SER A 469 16.64 8.51 -24.45
C SER A 469 17.90 9.35 -24.51
N VAL A 470 18.28 10.01 -23.41
CA VAL A 470 19.54 10.77 -23.33
C VAL A 470 20.74 9.84 -23.59
N PHE A 471 20.74 8.68 -22.94
CA PHE A 471 21.80 7.68 -23.10
C PHE A 471 21.78 7.05 -24.49
N ARG A 472 20.58 6.76 -25.00
CA ARG A 472 20.40 6.14 -26.33
C ARG A 472 20.92 7.07 -27.44
N LYS A 473 20.58 8.35 -27.39
CA LYS A 473 21.03 9.35 -28.37
C LYS A 473 22.55 9.52 -28.40
N ALA A 474 23.19 9.35 -27.26
CA ALA A 474 24.64 9.45 -27.13
C ALA A 474 25.37 8.14 -27.42
N GLY A 475 24.65 7.03 -27.61
CA GLY A 475 25.24 5.70 -27.73
C GLY A 475 25.94 5.24 -26.46
N LEU A 476 25.49 5.72 -25.31
CA LEU A 476 26.11 5.46 -24.01
C LEU A 476 25.25 4.51 -23.18
N ASP A 477 25.92 3.80 -22.28
CA ASP A 477 25.30 3.03 -21.22
C ASP A 477 25.98 3.32 -19.87
N GLU A 478 25.50 2.69 -18.81
CA GLU A 478 26.02 2.88 -17.47
C GLU A 478 27.53 2.58 -17.37
N SER A 479 28.01 1.58 -18.11
CA SER A 479 29.42 1.14 -18.07
C SER A 479 30.38 2.18 -18.66
N THR A 480 29.88 3.13 -19.45
CA THR A 480 30.72 4.16 -20.10
C THR A 480 30.89 5.41 -19.22
N LEU A 481 30.25 5.49 -18.07
CA LEU A 481 30.38 6.62 -17.16
C LEU A 481 31.69 6.53 -16.37
N SER A 482 32.33 7.67 -16.16
CA SER A 482 33.59 7.75 -15.42
C SER A 482 33.36 7.60 -13.91
N ASP A 483 34.42 7.26 -13.17
CA ASP A 483 34.44 7.21 -11.71
C ASP A 483 34.61 8.60 -11.07
N ALA A 484 34.71 9.65 -11.87
CA ALA A 484 34.86 11.01 -11.37
C ALA A 484 33.69 11.43 -10.50
N PRO A 485 33.92 12.15 -9.40
CA PRO A 485 32.83 12.59 -8.53
C PRO A 485 31.81 13.49 -9.23
N VAL A 486 30.56 13.41 -8.80
CA VAL A 486 29.53 14.36 -9.21
C VAL A 486 29.88 15.74 -8.67
N ILE A 487 29.69 16.76 -9.49
CA ILE A 487 29.96 18.17 -9.15
C ILE A 487 28.66 18.96 -9.38
N LEU A 488 28.18 19.64 -8.35
CA LEU A 488 26.95 20.42 -8.40
C LEU A 488 27.29 21.91 -8.33
N THR A 489 27.07 22.63 -9.43
CA THR A 489 27.36 24.06 -9.54
C THR A 489 26.12 24.90 -9.84
N GLU A 490 25.20 24.37 -10.65
CA GLU A 490 23.98 25.07 -11.04
C GLU A 490 22.85 24.78 -10.06
N ASP A 491 21.98 25.76 -9.82
CA ASP A 491 20.83 25.59 -8.91
C ASP A 491 19.97 24.39 -9.28
N ARG A 492 19.73 24.17 -10.58
CA ARG A 492 18.91 23.05 -11.06
C ARG A 492 19.56 21.70 -10.78
N GLU A 493 20.88 21.62 -10.80
CA GLU A 493 21.64 20.41 -10.41
C GLU A 493 21.48 20.15 -8.92
N VAL A 494 21.63 21.18 -8.11
CA VAL A 494 21.51 21.09 -6.64
C VAL A 494 20.09 20.67 -6.23
N GLN A 495 19.07 21.27 -6.81
CA GLN A 495 17.68 20.94 -6.52
C GLN A 495 17.34 19.50 -6.88
N LEU A 496 17.79 19.03 -8.04
CA LEU A 496 17.58 17.65 -8.45
C LEU A 496 18.28 16.67 -7.50
N ALA A 497 19.54 16.93 -7.17
CA ALA A 497 20.32 16.10 -6.26
C ALA A 497 19.66 16.04 -4.87
N ALA A 498 19.19 17.18 -4.35
CA ALA A 498 18.52 17.24 -3.04
C ALA A 498 17.27 16.35 -3.01
N ARG A 499 16.49 16.31 -4.09
CA ARG A 499 15.31 15.45 -4.15
C ARG A 499 15.68 13.98 -4.35
N LEU A 500 16.67 13.69 -5.17
CA LEU A 500 17.15 12.32 -5.39
C LEU A 500 17.55 11.63 -4.09
N ILE A 501 18.25 12.31 -3.20
CA ILE A 501 18.71 11.73 -1.95
C ILE A 501 17.62 11.56 -0.90
N GLN A 502 16.40 12.02 -1.15
CA GLN A 502 15.26 11.85 -0.25
C GLN A 502 14.47 10.56 -0.51
N PHE A 503 14.97 9.69 -1.37
CA PHE A 503 14.29 8.45 -1.72
C PHE A 503 14.10 7.52 -0.53
N GLU A 504 15.15 7.30 0.26
CA GLU A 504 15.08 6.40 1.43
C GLU A 504 14.06 6.89 2.47
N GLU A 505 14.08 8.18 2.79
CA GLU A 505 13.11 8.72 3.76
C GLU A 505 11.67 8.64 3.25
N THR A 506 11.47 8.75 1.93
CA THR A 506 10.16 8.56 1.30
C THR A 506 9.69 7.11 1.48
N LEU A 507 10.56 6.13 1.21
CA LEU A 507 10.25 4.71 1.44
C LEU A 507 9.92 4.44 2.90
N THR A 508 10.64 5.06 3.82
CA THR A 508 10.42 4.88 5.26
C THR A 508 9.02 5.38 5.68
N VAL A 509 8.59 6.51 5.13
CA VAL A 509 7.22 7.03 5.40
C VAL A 509 6.17 6.09 4.85
N VAL A 510 6.32 5.63 3.60
CA VAL A 510 5.38 4.69 2.98
C VAL A 510 5.28 3.40 3.80
N ALA A 511 6.41 2.86 4.25
CA ALA A 511 6.44 1.64 5.06
C ALA A 511 5.76 1.82 6.41
N ARG A 512 5.99 2.96 7.07
CA ARG A 512 5.43 3.27 8.38
C ARG A 512 3.93 3.54 8.33
N GLU A 513 3.49 4.36 7.37
CA GLU A 513 2.12 4.86 7.31
C GLU A 513 1.20 4.05 6.39
N GLY A 514 1.76 3.21 5.53
CA GLY A 514 0.98 2.49 4.52
C GLY A 514 0.36 3.44 3.49
N THR A 515 1.10 4.46 3.06
CA THR A 515 0.61 5.55 2.22
C THR A 515 1.38 5.65 0.89
N PRO A 516 1.02 4.84 -0.10
CA PRO A 516 1.71 4.86 -1.41
C PRO A 516 1.71 6.22 -2.11
N HIS A 517 0.71 7.07 -1.82
CA HIS A 517 0.62 8.39 -2.44
C HIS A 517 1.84 9.27 -2.12
N VAL A 518 2.52 9.03 -1.01
CA VAL A 518 3.76 9.73 -0.66
C VAL A 518 4.85 9.43 -1.69
N MET A 519 4.96 8.19 -2.14
CA MET A 519 5.89 7.82 -3.21
C MET A 519 5.47 8.46 -4.55
N CYS A 520 4.18 8.46 -4.87
CA CYS A 520 3.68 9.08 -6.11
C CYS A 520 4.02 10.57 -6.15
N THR A 521 3.79 11.30 -5.07
CA THR A 521 4.14 12.72 -4.95
C THR A 521 5.64 12.94 -5.14
N TYR A 522 6.45 12.11 -4.49
CA TYR A 522 7.90 12.15 -4.61
C TYR A 522 8.37 11.98 -6.06
N LEU A 523 7.86 10.95 -6.74
CA LEU A 523 8.25 10.65 -8.12
C LEU A 523 7.79 11.76 -9.09
N TYR A 524 6.62 12.30 -8.86
CA TYR A 524 6.10 13.42 -9.67
C TYR A 524 7.00 14.66 -9.54
N ASP A 525 7.34 15.05 -8.31
CA ASP A 525 8.26 16.16 -8.05
C ASP A 525 9.63 15.92 -8.68
N LEU A 526 10.13 14.70 -8.56
CA LEU A 526 11.42 14.32 -9.13
C LEU A 526 11.42 14.45 -10.66
N ALA A 527 10.35 13.97 -11.31
CA ALA A 527 10.20 14.10 -12.76
C ALA A 527 10.17 15.58 -13.21
N GLY A 528 9.48 16.42 -12.45
CA GLY A 528 9.43 17.85 -12.73
C GLY A 528 10.79 18.53 -12.57
N LEU A 529 11.52 18.18 -11.52
CA LEU A 529 12.88 18.72 -11.28
C LEU A 529 13.86 18.25 -12.35
N PHE A 530 13.74 17.01 -12.80
CA PHE A 530 14.57 16.51 -13.91
C PHE A 530 14.26 17.27 -15.19
N SER A 531 12.98 17.54 -15.48
CA SER A 531 12.58 18.29 -16.67
C SER A 531 13.21 19.68 -16.69
N GLY A 532 13.18 20.41 -15.57
CA GLY A 532 13.84 21.70 -15.44
C GLY A 532 15.35 21.63 -15.58
N PHE A 533 15.96 20.61 -14.97
CA PHE A 533 17.38 20.35 -15.12
C PHE A 533 17.77 20.08 -16.57
N TYR A 534 17.01 19.23 -17.25
CA TYR A 534 17.27 18.88 -18.66
C TYR A 534 17.23 20.09 -19.57
N GLU A 535 16.28 21.01 -19.36
CA GLU A 535 16.12 22.21 -20.18
C GLU A 535 17.22 23.24 -19.94
N HIS A 536 17.69 23.40 -18.71
CA HIS A 536 18.61 24.49 -18.33
C HIS A 536 20.05 24.07 -18.20
N CYS A 537 20.32 22.77 -18.09
CA CYS A 537 21.67 22.24 -17.91
C CYS A 537 21.99 21.28 -19.06
N PRO A 538 22.58 21.75 -20.18
CA PRO A 538 22.91 20.88 -21.30
C PRO A 538 23.75 19.70 -20.85
N ILE A 539 23.34 18.48 -21.25
CA ILE A 539 24.06 17.25 -20.90
C ILE A 539 25.08 16.88 -21.96
N LEU A 540 24.60 16.56 -23.16
CA LEU A 540 25.46 16.09 -24.26
C LEU A 540 26.29 17.20 -24.87
N SER A 541 25.83 18.44 -24.81
CA SER A 541 26.51 19.62 -25.27
C SER A 541 27.13 20.46 -24.14
N ALA A 542 27.40 19.85 -23.00
CA ALA A 542 28.03 20.52 -21.86
C ALA A 542 29.41 21.07 -22.24
N GLU A 543 29.85 22.16 -21.56
CA GLU A 543 31.08 22.89 -21.87
C GLU A 543 32.34 22.01 -21.81
N ASN A 544 32.35 21.01 -20.92
CA ASN A 544 33.51 20.12 -20.76
C ASN A 544 33.06 18.73 -20.35
N GLU A 545 33.98 17.77 -20.40
CA GLU A 545 33.72 16.38 -20.12
C GLU A 545 33.37 16.13 -18.65
N THR A 546 33.98 16.84 -17.73
CA THR A 546 33.70 16.73 -16.30
C THR A 546 32.23 17.07 -16.00
N THR A 547 31.74 18.17 -16.54
CA THR A 547 30.34 18.60 -16.41
C THR A 547 29.38 17.60 -17.08
N ARG A 548 29.75 17.14 -18.28
CA ARG A 548 28.97 16.18 -19.04
C ARG A 548 28.79 14.87 -18.25
N GLN A 549 29.88 14.32 -17.71
CA GLN A 549 29.83 13.10 -16.91
C GLN A 549 29.02 13.27 -15.64
N SER A 550 29.16 14.40 -14.95
CA SER A 550 28.38 14.70 -13.75
C SER A 550 26.89 14.74 -14.04
N ARG A 551 26.49 15.43 -15.10
CA ARG A 551 25.08 15.55 -15.51
C ARG A 551 24.50 14.23 -16.01
N LEU A 552 25.30 13.39 -16.69
CA LEU A 552 24.87 12.04 -17.05
C LEU A 552 24.61 11.17 -15.81
N LYS A 553 25.42 11.30 -14.77
CA LYS A 553 25.20 10.58 -13.52
C LYS A 553 23.92 11.01 -12.81
N LEU A 554 23.60 12.30 -12.81
CA LEU A 554 22.34 12.80 -12.28
C LEU A 554 21.16 12.24 -13.07
N ALA A 555 21.26 12.19 -14.40
CA ALA A 555 20.24 11.58 -15.24
C ALA A 555 20.09 10.09 -14.96
N LEU A 556 21.18 9.36 -14.82
CA LEU A 556 21.16 7.93 -14.51
C LEU A 556 20.49 7.65 -13.18
N LEU A 557 20.85 8.39 -12.13
CA LEU A 557 20.22 8.21 -10.81
C LEU A 557 18.73 8.55 -10.86
N THR A 558 18.35 9.56 -11.63
CA THR A 558 16.94 9.91 -11.84
C THR A 558 16.19 8.73 -12.47
N ALA A 559 16.72 8.14 -13.54
CA ALA A 559 16.11 6.98 -14.19
C ALA A 559 15.95 5.80 -13.21
N LYS A 560 17.02 5.48 -12.49
CA LYS A 560 16.99 4.37 -11.50
C LYS A 560 16.00 4.62 -10.37
N THR A 561 15.91 5.85 -9.90
CA THR A 561 14.98 6.21 -8.82
C THR A 561 13.52 6.15 -9.30
N LEU A 562 13.24 6.67 -10.50
CA LEU A 562 11.90 6.59 -11.09
C LEU A 562 11.48 5.13 -11.25
N LYS A 563 12.37 4.30 -11.80
CA LYS A 563 12.06 2.88 -12.01
C LYS A 563 11.81 2.16 -10.69
N LEU A 564 12.71 2.31 -9.73
CA LEU A 564 12.59 1.62 -8.44
C LEU A 564 11.36 2.10 -7.67
N GLY A 565 11.08 3.40 -7.67
CA GLY A 565 9.88 3.94 -7.04
C GLY A 565 8.60 3.39 -7.67
N LEU A 566 8.52 3.33 -8.99
CA LEU A 566 7.38 2.75 -9.70
C LEU A 566 7.27 1.24 -9.44
N ASP A 567 8.38 0.52 -9.36
CA ASP A 567 8.41 -0.90 -9.01
C ASP A 567 7.79 -1.15 -7.62
N THR A 568 8.07 -0.29 -6.63
CA THR A 568 7.46 -0.41 -5.29
C THR A 568 5.95 -0.17 -5.30
N LEU A 569 5.44 0.50 -6.31
CA LEU A 569 4.01 0.70 -6.53
C LEU A 569 3.39 -0.42 -7.38
N GLY A 570 4.20 -1.32 -7.91
CA GLY A 570 3.75 -2.37 -8.82
C GLY A 570 3.36 -1.85 -10.20
N ILE A 571 3.95 -0.74 -10.62
CA ILE A 571 3.69 -0.11 -11.92
C ILE A 571 4.87 -0.39 -12.84
N GLU A 572 4.58 -1.02 -13.97
CA GLU A 572 5.60 -1.36 -14.96
C GLU A 572 6.14 -0.12 -15.66
N THR A 573 7.44 -0.09 -15.90
CA THR A 573 8.07 0.89 -16.77
C THR A 573 8.28 0.27 -18.16
N VAL A 574 8.46 1.13 -19.14
CA VAL A 574 8.75 0.73 -20.52
C VAL A 574 10.00 1.47 -21.00
N GLU A 575 10.73 0.88 -21.91
CA GLU A 575 11.96 1.50 -22.41
C GLU A 575 11.71 2.52 -23.51
N ARG A 576 10.62 2.33 -24.25
CA ARG A 576 10.20 3.22 -25.34
C ARG A 576 8.70 3.45 -25.30
N MET A 577 8.34 4.67 -25.67
CA MET A 577 6.95 5.05 -25.58
C MET A 577 6.55 6.02 -26.67
#